data_be76e94752269f7a76eadd9ca83b4b7f
#
_entry.id   be76e94752269f7a76eadd9ca83b4b7f
#
_cell.length_a   1.000
_cell.length_b   1.000
_cell.length_c   1.000
_cell.angle_alpha   90.00
_cell.angle_beta   90.00
_cell.angle_gamma   90.00
#
_symmetry.space_group_name_H-M   'P 1'
#
loop_
_entity.id
_entity.type
_entity.pdbx_description
1 polymer ?
#
loop_
_entity_poly.entity_id
_entity_poly.type
_entity_poly.pdbx_seq_one_letter_code
_entity_poly.pdbx_strand_id
1 'polypeptide(L)'
;MPSFQQRKAIGDAHERRVARELALRGWDVSAWGQEVLTEAVRFPLRGTESSLHWTPDLVAAKDRQVFLIDSKSRMTSRTTRRHAVERAAVTAHLQFAAWTQLPLCYVFDNLDVLTPLDVLMLGRTGPQPAAGSGSPYHLVPTRRSLTFDDAFGAAQQPHASELGAA
;
A
#
# COMPACT_ATOMS: atom_id res chain seq x y z
N MET A 1 7.18 23.07 2.62
CA MET A 1 6.50 21.78 2.80
C MET A 1 5.35 21.67 1.80
N PRO A 2 5.10 20.51 1.16
CA PRO A 2 3.97 20.35 0.24
C PRO A 2 2.65 20.54 0.98
N SER A 3 1.68 21.20 0.33
CA SER A 3 0.33 21.38 0.86
C SER A 3 -0.40 20.04 1.03
N PHE A 4 -1.51 20.02 1.77
CA PHE A 4 -2.36 18.81 1.90
C PHE A 4 -2.82 18.30 0.53
N GLN A 5 -3.26 19.20 -0.37
CA GLN A 5 -3.69 18.85 -1.72
C GLN A 5 -2.55 18.23 -2.55
N GLN A 6 -1.33 18.76 -2.45
CA GLN A 6 -0.17 18.20 -3.13
C GLN A 6 0.18 16.79 -2.60
N ARG A 7 0.08 16.57 -1.29
CA ARG A 7 0.30 15.25 -0.70
C ARG A 7 -0.73 14.23 -1.17
N LYS A 8 -2.00 14.63 -1.21
CA LYS A 8 -3.09 13.79 -1.72
C LYS A 8 -2.85 13.44 -3.19
N ALA A 9 -2.59 14.40 -4.05
CA ALA A 9 -2.34 14.17 -5.48
C ALA A 9 -1.18 13.18 -5.73
N ILE A 10 -0.14 13.20 -4.88
CA ILE A 10 0.98 12.25 -4.98
C ILE A 10 0.55 10.85 -4.53
N GLY A 11 -0.24 10.73 -3.47
CA GLY A 11 -0.83 9.47 -3.04
C GLY A 11 -1.66 8.84 -4.15
N ASP A 12 -2.60 9.60 -4.68
CA ASP A 12 -3.50 9.17 -5.77
C ASP A 12 -2.73 8.75 -7.04
N ALA A 13 -1.60 9.42 -7.36
CA ALA A 13 -0.75 9.07 -8.49
C ALA A 13 -0.02 7.73 -8.27
N HIS A 14 0.45 7.49 -7.04
CA HIS A 14 1.10 6.23 -6.69
C HIS A 14 0.11 5.06 -6.70
N GLU A 15 -1.07 5.24 -6.13
CA GLU A 15 -2.14 4.25 -6.14
C GLU A 15 -2.53 3.84 -7.57
N ARG A 16 -2.75 4.82 -8.47
CA ARG A 16 -2.99 4.55 -9.90
C ARG A 16 -1.84 3.81 -10.57
N ARG A 17 -0.60 4.12 -10.19
CA ARG A 17 0.58 3.39 -10.68
C ARG A 17 0.56 1.94 -10.23
N VAL A 18 0.30 1.67 -8.96
CA VAL A 18 0.18 0.31 -8.41
C VAL A 18 -0.93 -0.47 -9.11
N ALA A 19 -2.11 0.13 -9.28
CA ALA A 19 -3.22 -0.49 -9.99
C ALA A 19 -2.86 -0.86 -11.43
N ARG A 20 -2.17 0.03 -12.16
CA ARG A 20 -1.71 -0.22 -13.53
C ARG A 20 -0.65 -1.35 -13.58
N GLU A 21 0.30 -1.36 -12.66
CA GLU A 21 1.32 -2.40 -12.60
C GLU A 21 0.73 -3.79 -12.31
N LEU A 22 -0.30 -3.85 -11.48
CA LEU A 22 -1.07 -5.07 -11.23
C LEU A 22 -1.83 -5.51 -12.49
N ALA A 23 -2.53 -4.58 -13.16
CA ALA A 23 -3.27 -4.87 -14.39
C ALA A 23 -2.35 -5.42 -15.51
N LEU A 24 -1.12 -4.89 -15.65
CA LEU A 24 -0.12 -5.39 -16.59
C LEU A 24 0.30 -6.84 -16.30
N ARG A 25 0.04 -7.35 -15.10
CA ARG A 25 0.30 -8.72 -14.66
C ARG A 25 -0.96 -9.60 -14.65
N GLY A 26 -2.05 -9.07 -15.19
CA GLY A 26 -3.33 -9.78 -15.31
C GLY A 26 -4.14 -9.83 -14.02
N TRP A 27 -3.92 -8.89 -13.10
CA TRP A 27 -4.77 -8.71 -11.92
C TRP A 27 -5.92 -7.77 -12.24
N ASP A 28 -7.13 -8.11 -11.82
CA ASP A 28 -8.25 -7.19 -11.74
C ASP A 28 -8.13 -6.37 -10.45
N VAL A 29 -8.31 -5.05 -10.55
CA VAL A 29 -8.09 -4.14 -9.44
C VAL A 29 -9.30 -3.24 -9.24
N SER A 30 -9.74 -3.13 -7.99
CA SER A 30 -10.79 -2.20 -7.56
C SER A 30 -10.28 -1.30 -6.45
N ALA A 31 -10.62 -0.02 -6.51
CA ALA A 31 -10.43 0.89 -5.39
C ALA A 31 -11.32 0.46 -4.22
N TRP A 32 -10.78 0.51 -3.01
CA TRP A 32 -11.56 0.23 -1.80
C TRP A 32 -11.38 1.31 -0.74
N GLY A 33 -10.26 1.81 -0.47
CA GLY A 33 -9.87 2.76 0.55
C GLY A 33 -10.93 3.71 1.14
N GLN A 34 -10.51 4.67 1.90
CA GLN A 34 -11.41 5.66 2.51
C GLN A 34 -12.17 6.52 1.48
N GLU A 35 -11.76 6.49 0.22
CA GLU A 35 -12.41 7.26 -0.85
C GLU A 35 -13.83 6.79 -1.18
N VAL A 36 -14.17 5.53 -0.85
CA VAL A 36 -15.55 5.03 -0.97
C VAL A 36 -16.49 5.60 0.12
N LEU A 37 -15.93 6.18 1.18
CA LEU A 37 -16.68 6.79 2.26
C LEU A 37 -16.89 8.29 1.97
N THR A 38 -18.10 8.77 2.22
CA THR A 38 -18.40 10.21 2.15
C THR A 38 -17.61 10.97 3.22
N GLU A 39 -17.36 12.27 3.02
CA GLU A 39 -16.67 13.10 4.02
C GLU A 39 -17.44 13.15 5.34
N ALA A 40 -18.75 13.10 5.31
CA ALA A 40 -19.60 13.06 6.50
C ALA A 40 -19.34 11.83 7.38
N VAL A 41 -18.88 10.71 6.79
CA VAL A 41 -18.48 9.50 7.51
C VAL A 41 -17.00 9.53 7.88
N ARG A 42 -16.14 10.00 6.97
CA ARG A 42 -14.69 10.06 7.21
C ARG A 42 -14.31 11.00 8.36
N PHE A 43 -14.98 12.13 8.47
CA PHE A 43 -14.65 13.13 9.48
C PHE A 43 -14.80 12.60 10.91
N PRO A 44 -15.97 12.09 11.34
CA PRO A 44 -16.09 11.48 12.67
C PRO A 44 -15.26 10.21 12.84
N LEU A 45 -15.02 9.42 11.77
CA LEU A 45 -14.21 8.22 11.82
C LEU A 45 -12.76 8.52 12.26
N ARG A 46 -12.20 9.67 11.85
CA ARG A 46 -10.86 10.11 12.26
C ARG A 46 -10.70 10.32 13.76
N GLY A 47 -11.79 10.54 14.46
CA GLY A 47 -11.81 10.68 15.94
C GLY A 47 -11.93 9.36 16.68
N THR A 48 -11.99 8.23 15.99
CA THR A 48 -12.11 6.90 16.59
C THR A 48 -10.79 6.11 16.49
N GLU A 49 -10.66 5.07 17.29
CA GLU A 49 -9.57 4.09 17.17
C GLU A 49 -9.95 2.90 16.26
N SER A 50 -11.01 3.04 15.46
CA SER A 50 -11.48 1.99 14.57
C SER A 50 -10.45 1.65 13.50
N SER A 51 -10.27 0.37 13.22
CA SER A 51 -9.43 -0.12 12.11
C SER A 51 -9.92 0.39 10.74
N LEU A 52 -11.19 0.78 10.60
CA LEU A 52 -11.72 1.41 9.40
C LEU A 52 -11.00 2.72 9.02
N HIS A 53 -10.37 3.37 9.99
CA HIS A 53 -9.49 4.52 9.73
C HIS A 53 -8.29 4.17 8.83
N TRP A 54 -7.90 2.90 8.82
CA TRP A 54 -6.76 2.37 8.10
C TRP A 54 -7.18 1.39 6.98
N THR A 55 -8.33 1.63 6.35
CA THR A 55 -8.79 0.78 5.25
C THR A 55 -7.75 0.75 4.13
N PRO A 56 -7.35 -0.43 3.63
CA PRO A 56 -6.45 -0.55 2.48
C PRO A 56 -7.01 0.14 1.25
N ASP A 57 -6.14 0.63 0.36
CA ASP A 57 -6.52 1.45 -0.80
C ASP A 57 -7.19 0.63 -1.91
N LEU A 58 -6.69 -0.59 -2.17
CA LEU A 58 -7.09 -1.41 -3.30
C LEU A 58 -7.41 -2.84 -2.89
N VAL A 59 -8.28 -3.47 -3.67
CA VAL A 59 -8.47 -4.92 -3.71
C VAL A 59 -8.04 -5.42 -5.09
N ALA A 60 -7.16 -6.40 -5.13
CA ALA A 60 -6.70 -7.01 -6.38
C ALA A 60 -7.03 -8.50 -6.40
N ALA A 61 -7.51 -9.00 -7.52
CA ALA A 61 -7.88 -10.41 -7.71
C ALA A 61 -7.28 -10.98 -9.00
N LYS A 62 -6.79 -12.21 -8.93
CA LYS A 62 -6.35 -12.98 -10.10
C LYS A 62 -6.60 -14.45 -9.84
N ASP A 63 -7.27 -15.12 -10.76
CA ASP A 63 -7.70 -16.52 -10.60
C ASP A 63 -8.50 -16.71 -9.29
N ARG A 64 -7.93 -17.43 -8.32
CA ARG A 64 -8.53 -17.64 -6.99
C ARG A 64 -7.82 -16.85 -5.89
N GLN A 65 -6.92 -15.97 -6.23
CA GLN A 65 -6.17 -15.16 -5.29
C GLN A 65 -6.82 -13.78 -5.15
N VAL A 66 -6.91 -13.28 -3.94
CA VAL A 66 -7.36 -11.92 -3.63
C VAL A 66 -6.40 -11.32 -2.62
N PHE A 67 -5.94 -10.10 -2.89
CA PHE A 67 -5.07 -9.34 -2.00
C PHE A 67 -5.69 -7.99 -1.64
N LEU A 68 -5.50 -7.58 -0.41
CA LEU A 68 -5.69 -6.20 0.02
C LEU A 68 -4.36 -5.47 -0.14
N ILE A 69 -4.39 -4.26 -0.70
CA ILE A 69 -3.18 -3.51 -1.00
C ILE A 69 -3.30 -2.10 -0.43
N ASP A 70 -2.29 -1.69 0.30
CA ASP A 70 -2.13 -0.36 0.85
C ASP A 70 -0.90 0.30 0.23
N SER A 71 -1.11 1.37 -0.52
CA SER A 71 -0.11 2.07 -1.33
C SER A 71 0.65 3.09 -0.50
N LYS A 72 1.94 2.88 -0.29
CA LYS A 72 2.81 3.70 0.57
C LYS A 72 3.66 4.66 -0.25
N SER A 73 3.11 5.81 -0.62
CA SER A 73 3.87 6.86 -1.29
C SER A 73 4.78 7.63 -0.33
N ARG A 74 5.99 7.96 -0.77
CA ARG A 74 6.99 8.72 -0.01
C ARG A 74 7.41 8.10 1.33
N MET A 75 7.17 6.83 1.51
CA MET A 75 7.51 6.10 2.73
C MET A 75 8.84 5.33 2.62
N THR A 76 9.62 5.60 1.55
CA THR A 76 10.96 5.04 1.35
C THR A 76 12.01 6.13 1.42
N SER A 77 12.93 6.00 2.36
CA SER A 77 14.10 6.87 2.46
C SER A 77 15.23 6.36 1.57
N ARG A 78 15.60 7.16 0.57
CA ARG A 78 16.75 6.86 -0.31
C ARG A 78 18.08 6.89 0.45
N THR A 79 18.21 7.80 1.42
CA THR A 79 19.43 7.99 2.21
C THR A 79 19.66 6.81 3.16
N THR A 80 18.64 6.40 3.92
CA THR A 80 18.76 5.32 4.90
C THR A 80 18.45 3.94 4.33
N ARG A 81 17.94 3.87 3.10
CA ARG A 81 17.45 2.64 2.45
C ARG A 81 16.48 1.86 3.33
N ARG A 82 15.46 2.55 3.84
CA ARG A 82 14.44 1.98 4.70
C ARG A 82 13.06 2.42 4.26
N HIS A 83 12.13 1.49 4.35
CA HIS A 83 10.70 1.76 4.33
C HIS A 83 10.25 2.16 5.74
N ALA A 84 9.30 3.08 5.81
CA ALA A 84 8.64 3.45 7.05
C ALA A 84 7.15 3.08 6.95
N VAL A 85 6.61 2.44 8.00
CA VAL A 85 5.18 2.16 8.12
C VAL A 85 4.71 2.57 9.51
N GLU A 86 3.61 3.28 9.58
CA GLU A 86 3.02 3.72 10.84
C GLU A 86 2.60 2.51 11.69
N ARG A 87 2.98 2.50 12.97
CA ARG A 87 2.67 1.38 13.87
C ARG A 87 1.17 1.14 14.00
N ALA A 88 0.37 2.21 14.06
CA ALA A 88 -1.08 2.09 14.11
C ALA A 88 -1.65 1.42 12.84
N ALA A 89 -1.12 1.77 11.65
CA ALA A 89 -1.49 1.13 10.41
C ALA A 89 -1.15 -0.36 10.40
N VAL A 90 0.05 -0.75 10.87
CA VAL A 90 0.44 -2.17 10.95
C VAL A 90 -0.52 -2.96 11.83
N THR A 91 -0.86 -2.43 13.02
CA THR A 91 -1.81 -3.07 13.93
C THR A 91 -3.19 -3.24 13.28
N ALA A 92 -3.72 -2.18 12.68
CA ALA A 92 -5.01 -2.23 11.99
C ALA A 92 -5.01 -3.20 10.81
N HIS A 93 -3.94 -3.22 10.01
CA HIS A 93 -3.84 -4.10 8.85
C HIS A 93 -3.66 -5.57 9.21
N LEU A 94 -3.02 -5.89 10.33
CA LEU A 94 -3.05 -7.26 10.88
C LEU A 94 -4.46 -7.68 11.28
N GLN A 95 -5.24 -6.78 11.87
CA GLN A 95 -6.65 -7.03 12.19
C GLN A 95 -7.49 -7.21 10.92
N PHE A 96 -7.28 -6.38 9.89
CA PHE A 96 -7.95 -6.54 8.60
C PHE A 96 -7.65 -7.89 7.95
N ALA A 97 -6.39 -8.29 7.88
CA ALA A 97 -6.00 -9.57 7.33
C ALA A 97 -6.61 -10.74 8.10
N ALA A 98 -6.64 -10.67 9.43
CA ALA A 98 -7.26 -11.69 10.27
C ALA A 98 -8.78 -11.75 10.12
N TRP A 99 -9.44 -10.60 10.04
CA TRP A 99 -10.89 -10.50 9.92
C TRP A 99 -11.40 -10.90 8.54
N THR A 100 -10.75 -10.41 7.48
CA THR A 100 -11.16 -10.69 6.10
C THR A 100 -10.67 -12.05 5.59
N GLN A 101 -9.71 -12.67 6.28
CA GLN A 101 -9.00 -13.89 5.82
C GLN A 101 -8.29 -13.67 4.46
N LEU A 102 -7.94 -12.44 4.15
CA LEU A 102 -7.23 -12.06 2.93
C LEU A 102 -5.83 -11.56 3.28
N PRO A 103 -4.81 -11.92 2.49
CA PRO A 103 -3.48 -11.35 2.63
C PRO A 103 -3.51 -9.86 2.32
N LEU A 104 -2.75 -9.08 3.08
CA LEU A 104 -2.57 -7.64 2.88
C LEU A 104 -1.11 -7.34 2.60
N CYS A 105 -0.86 -6.48 1.60
CA CYS A 105 0.46 -6.04 1.21
C CYS A 105 0.57 -4.52 1.21
N TYR A 106 1.73 -4.02 1.63
CA TYR A 106 2.19 -2.66 1.37
C TYR A 106 2.94 -2.63 0.05
N VAL A 107 2.64 -1.66 -0.79
CA VAL A 107 3.40 -1.38 -2.01
C VAL A 107 4.00 0.01 -1.91
N PHE A 108 5.32 0.07 -1.88
CA PHE A 108 6.05 1.32 -1.72
C PHE A 108 6.29 2.04 -3.05
N ASP A 109 6.73 3.27 -2.98
CA ASP A 109 6.98 4.14 -4.15
C ASP A 109 8.02 3.60 -5.14
N ASN A 110 8.89 2.70 -4.72
CA ASN A 110 9.82 1.97 -5.58
C ASN A 110 9.31 0.59 -6.04
N LEU A 111 8.03 0.27 -5.77
CA LEU A 111 7.38 -1.02 -6.03
C LEU A 111 7.91 -2.19 -5.19
N ASP A 112 8.65 -1.93 -4.15
CA ASP A 112 8.95 -2.95 -3.14
C ASP A 112 7.67 -3.36 -2.39
N VAL A 113 7.59 -4.62 -2.00
CA VAL A 113 6.41 -5.20 -1.34
C VAL A 113 6.78 -5.79 0.01
N LEU A 114 5.97 -5.48 1.02
CA LEU A 114 6.04 -6.07 2.37
C LEU A 114 4.63 -6.40 2.85
N THR A 115 4.50 -7.42 3.69
CA THR A 115 3.28 -7.64 4.45
C THR A 115 3.34 -6.91 5.81
N PRO A 116 2.21 -6.68 6.51
CA PRO A 116 2.22 -6.18 7.87
C PRO A 116 3.03 -7.06 8.83
N LEU A 117 3.02 -8.38 8.61
CA LEU A 117 3.81 -9.32 9.40
C LEU A 117 5.31 -9.14 9.15
N ASP A 118 5.74 -8.94 7.89
CA ASP A 118 7.14 -8.65 7.56
C ASP A 118 7.60 -7.36 8.25
N VAL A 119 6.75 -6.32 8.25
CA VAL A 119 7.05 -5.06 8.92
C VAL A 119 7.24 -5.26 10.42
N LEU A 120 6.39 -6.08 11.04
CA LEU A 120 6.50 -6.38 12.47
C LEU A 120 7.75 -7.20 12.80
N MET A 121 8.06 -8.22 12.00
CA MET A 121 9.16 -9.16 12.26
C MET A 121 10.54 -8.61 11.87
N LEU A 122 10.62 -7.82 10.82
CA LEU A 122 11.88 -7.32 10.24
C LEU A 122 12.14 -5.85 10.56
N GLY A 123 11.12 -5.15 11.04
CA GLY A 123 11.18 -3.74 11.35
C GLY A 123 11.85 -3.46 12.69
N ARG A 124 12.44 -2.26 12.79
CA ARG A 124 12.86 -1.66 14.06
C ARG A 124 11.96 -0.48 14.38
N THR A 125 11.69 -0.26 15.65
CA THR A 125 11.01 0.95 16.08
C THR A 125 11.84 2.17 15.66
N GLY A 126 11.24 3.03 14.86
CA GLY A 126 11.86 4.30 14.46
C GLY A 126 11.90 5.30 15.63
N PRO A 127 12.67 6.39 15.49
CA PRO A 127 12.61 7.47 16.46
C PRO A 127 11.17 7.98 16.54
N GLN A 128 10.79 8.43 17.73
CA GLN A 128 9.50 9.13 17.90
C GLN A 128 9.48 10.31 16.92
N PRO A 129 8.39 10.51 16.18
CA PRO A 129 8.28 11.69 15.35
C PRO A 129 8.45 12.95 16.20
N ALA A 130 9.06 13.99 15.60
CA ALA A 130 9.12 15.29 16.24
C ALA A 130 7.73 15.77 16.63
N ALA A 131 7.63 16.55 17.71
CA ALA A 131 6.35 17.04 18.24
C ALA A 131 5.43 17.55 17.12
N GLY A 132 4.25 16.93 16.97
CA GLY A 132 3.25 17.26 15.94
C GLY A 132 3.08 16.25 14.80
N SER A 133 3.93 15.23 14.66
CA SER A 133 3.71 14.11 13.73
C SER A 133 3.31 12.85 14.51
N GLY A 134 2.04 12.53 14.47
CA GLY A 134 1.31 11.71 15.43
C GLY A 134 1.75 10.28 15.71
N SER A 135 2.44 9.53 14.86
CA SER A 135 2.60 8.09 15.06
C SER A 135 4.05 7.62 14.97
N PRO A 136 4.50 6.73 15.88
CA PRO A 136 5.77 6.05 15.75
C PRO A 136 5.74 5.11 14.53
N TYR A 137 6.90 4.94 13.89
CA TYR A 137 7.06 4.12 12.71
C TYR A 137 7.81 2.83 13.01
N HIS A 138 7.51 1.79 12.24
CA HIS A 138 8.43 0.69 11.98
C HIS A 138 9.30 1.04 10.77
N LEU A 139 10.60 0.78 10.88
CA LEU A 139 11.57 1.00 9.81
C LEU A 139 12.14 -0.33 9.34
N VAL A 140 11.89 -0.69 8.08
CA VAL A 140 12.35 -1.96 7.48
C VAL A 140 13.40 -1.67 6.41
N PRO A 141 14.57 -2.35 6.42
CA PRO A 141 15.55 -2.21 5.35
C PRO A 141 14.97 -2.63 3.99
N THR A 142 15.14 -1.82 2.93
CA THR A 142 14.60 -2.12 1.59
C THR A 142 15.04 -3.47 1.03
N ARG A 143 16.25 -3.95 1.39
CA ARG A 143 16.74 -5.28 0.98
C ARG A 143 15.96 -6.47 1.56
N ARG A 144 15.00 -6.22 2.45
CA ARG A 144 14.13 -7.24 3.05
C ARG A 144 12.77 -7.34 2.37
N SER A 145 12.50 -6.44 1.43
CA SER A 145 11.26 -6.44 0.66
C SER A 145 11.34 -7.46 -0.48
N LEU A 146 10.19 -7.95 -0.88
CA LEU A 146 10.03 -8.64 -2.17
C LEU A 146 10.03 -7.61 -3.29
N THR A 147 10.41 -8.02 -4.50
CA THR A 147 10.12 -7.25 -5.70
C THR A 147 8.64 -7.36 -6.05
N PHE A 148 8.14 -6.45 -6.86
CA PHE A 148 6.76 -6.50 -7.32
C PHE A 148 6.47 -7.77 -8.14
N ASP A 149 7.45 -8.20 -8.94
CA ASP A 149 7.34 -9.43 -9.75
C ASP A 149 7.35 -10.69 -8.89
N ASP A 150 8.11 -10.73 -7.81
CA ASP A 150 8.10 -11.85 -6.85
C ASP A 150 6.75 -11.98 -6.14
N ALA A 151 6.10 -10.84 -5.85
CA ALA A 151 4.84 -10.81 -5.13
C ALA A 151 3.62 -11.07 -6.03
N PHE A 152 3.60 -10.53 -7.25
CA PHE A 152 2.42 -10.50 -8.12
C PHE A 152 2.62 -11.13 -9.50
N GLY A 153 3.80 -11.66 -9.78
CA GLY A 153 4.17 -12.23 -11.09
C GLY A 153 4.76 -11.20 -12.04
N ALA A 154 5.39 -11.67 -13.10
CA ALA A 154 5.98 -10.81 -14.13
C ALA A 154 4.90 -10.15 -15.00
N ALA A 155 5.19 -8.95 -15.49
CA ALA A 155 4.32 -8.26 -16.45
C ALA A 155 4.18 -9.08 -17.74
N GLN A 156 2.95 -9.21 -18.21
CA GLN A 156 2.68 -9.87 -19.49
C GLN A 156 3.15 -8.95 -20.63
N GLN A 157 4.01 -9.47 -21.49
CA GLN A 157 4.35 -8.75 -22.72
C GLN A 157 3.09 -8.69 -23.61
N PRO A 158 2.76 -7.54 -24.19
CA PRO A 158 1.69 -7.47 -25.19
C PRO A 158 2.05 -8.45 -26.31
N HIS A 159 1.17 -9.40 -26.57
CA HIS A 159 1.33 -10.31 -27.70
C HIS A 159 1.46 -9.48 -28.98
N ALA A 160 2.58 -9.60 -29.67
CA ALA A 160 2.86 -8.94 -30.95
C ALA A 160 1.97 -9.45 -32.12
N SER A 161 0.85 -10.10 -31.82
CA SER A 161 -0.01 -10.80 -32.78
C SER A 161 -1.16 -9.97 -33.36
N GLU A 162 -1.37 -8.72 -32.96
CA GLU A 162 -2.52 -7.91 -33.48
C GLU A 162 -2.13 -6.78 -34.45
N LEU A 163 -0.87 -6.73 -34.91
CA LEU A 163 -0.44 -5.70 -35.88
C LEU A 163 -0.25 -6.26 -37.33
N GLY A 164 -0.91 -7.35 -37.66
CA GLY A 164 -0.74 -8.00 -38.94
C GLY A 164 -2.03 -8.40 -39.66
N ALA A 165 -3.08 -7.57 -39.64
CA ALA A 165 -4.24 -7.74 -40.50
C ALA A 165 -4.89 -6.38 -40.82
N ALA A 166 -4.35 -5.68 -41.79
CA ALA A 166 -5.04 -4.61 -42.53
C ALA A 166 -4.59 -4.69 -43.99
#